data_254a459c8b93e91b4b884cce8602c9ee
#
_entry.id   254a459c8b93e91b4b884cce8602c9ee
#
_cell.length_a   1.000
_cell.length_b   1.000
_cell.length_c   1.000
_cell.angle_alpha   90.00
_cell.angle_beta   90.00
_cell.angle_gamma   90.00
#
_symmetry.space_group_name_H-M   'P 1'
#
loop_
_entity.id
_entity.type
_entity.pdbx_description
1 polymer ?
#
loop_
_entity_poly.entity_id
_entity_poly.type
_entity_poly.pdbx_seq_one_letter_code
_entity_poly.pdbx_strand_id
1 'polypeptide(L)'
;MVYARGPIPSMSKPLFRSSALERLSSPERLDALMTVTPARAWLSLVAVFIVIAGATVWGLTGRVHDYVDGNGIMYRRGGLFEVQAAGAGQISSLRVGVGDSVDVGQEIARLAQPDLDQSIALAEARLRARLDAASAEAERRQLQLLRTQRDRLSAVRSPYKGRVIELLTDSGAIVQAGQAIVTLEQPDRPLDCYVFVPMAGKRIRPGMPVRVAPSGVSWEEYGYIAGTVSSISDAPISPAAMNVFLHNDTLVRQFSSQGAAYLVVVDLAEDPSTPSGLRWTSGAGPPLTFGSGTLVGATTTLREQAPITLVVPALRRWLGF
;
A
#
# COMPACT_ATOMS: atom_id res chain seq x y z
N MET A 1 130.48 5.93 44.44
CA MET A 1 129.97 5.18 43.30
C MET A 1 128.51 5.22 43.32
N VAL A 2 127.97 6.00 42.48
CA VAL A 2 126.54 6.35 42.53
C VAL A 2 125.95 5.99 41.19
N TYR A 3 124.87 5.30 41.12
CA TYR A 3 124.04 5.10 39.89
C TYR A 3 122.75 5.80 40.07
N ALA A 4 122.52 6.75 39.24
CA ALA A 4 121.22 7.47 39.07
C ALA A 4 120.24 6.61 38.27
N ARG A 5 119.06 6.56 38.66
CA ARG A 5 117.90 6.03 37.88
C ARG A 5 116.98 7.20 37.50
N GLY A 6 116.89 7.44 36.22
CA GLY A 6 115.99 8.40 35.69
C GLY A 6 114.48 7.94 35.66
N PRO A 7 113.57 8.87 35.56
CA PRO A 7 112.14 8.54 35.65
C PRO A 7 111.55 8.01 34.36
N ILE A 8 110.59 7.05 34.46
CA ILE A 8 109.82 6.46 33.36
C ILE A 8 108.62 7.35 33.08
N PRO A 9 108.32 7.82 31.85
CA PRO A 9 107.10 8.54 31.55
C PRO A 9 105.97 7.53 31.38
N SER A 10 104.89 7.64 32.16
CA SER A 10 103.65 6.93 32.01
C SER A 10 102.80 7.71 30.96
N MET A 11 102.74 7.23 29.77
CA MET A 11 101.75 7.69 28.76
C MET A 11 100.51 6.77 28.93
N SER A 12 99.52 7.17 29.67
CA SER A 12 98.19 6.62 29.61
C SER A 12 97.33 7.51 28.64
N LYS A 13 97.18 7.07 27.45
CA LYS A 13 96.17 7.68 26.53
C LYS A 13 94.82 7.26 27.04
N PRO A 14 93.83 8.20 27.27
CA PRO A 14 92.50 7.86 27.59
C PRO A 14 91.82 7.16 26.42
N LEU A 15 91.36 5.95 26.61
CA LEU A 15 90.73 5.09 25.61
C LEU A 15 89.36 5.61 25.11
N PHE A 16 88.81 6.63 25.73
CA PHE A 16 87.49 7.18 25.39
C PHE A 16 87.61 8.68 25.17
N ARG A 17 87.06 9.18 24.05
CA ARG A 17 86.90 10.59 23.79
C ARG A 17 86.03 11.24 24.85
N SER A 18 86.42 12.37 25.41
CA SER A 18 85.63 13.10 26.42
C SER A 18 84.21 13.44 25.95
N SER A 19 83.99 13.61 24.66
CA SER A 19 82.70 13.81 24.06
C SER A 19 81.80 12.60 24.07
N ALA A 20 82.31 11.41 24.32
CA ALA A 20 81.47 10.22 24.49
C ALA A 20 80.97 10.01 25.96
N LEU A 21 81.73 10.45 26.91
CA LEU A 21 81.36 10.42 28.33
C LEU A 21 80.36 11.55 28.69
N GLU A 22 80.48 12.70 28.10
CA GLU A 22 79.50 13.80 28.25
C GLU A 22 78.11 13.45 27.71
N ARG A 23 78.04 12.58 26.70
CA ARG A 23 76.76 12.08 26.17
C ARG A 23 76.09 11.06 27.04
N LEU A 24 76.79 10.43 27.95
CA LEU A 24 76.26 9.40 28.86
C LEU A 24 75.86 9.95 30.25
N SER A 25 76.30 11.15 30.60
CA SER A 25 76.09 11.73 31.93
C SER A 25 75.12 12.90 31.99
N SER A 26 74.43 13.23 30.90
CA SER A 26 73.40 14.28 30.98
C SER A 26 72.04 13.67 31.32
N PRO A 27 71.52 13.83 32.56
CA PRO A 27 70.23 13.33 32.96
C PRO A 27 69.07 14.03 32.21
N GLU A 28 69.31 15.16 31.55
CA GLU A 28 68.31 15.95 30.82
C GLU A 28 67.80 15.29 29.53
N ARG A 29 68.51 14.26 28.99
CA ARG A 29 68.03 13.51 27.82
C ARG A 29 67.09 12.38 28.14
N LEU A 30 66.98 11.95 29.38
CA LEU A 30 65.99 10.98 29.83
C LEU A 30 64.60 11.62 29.95
N ASP A 31 64.54 12.92 30.29
CA ASP A 31 63.27 13.65 30.39
C ASP A 31 62.70 14.01 29.01
N ALA A 32 63.60 14.19 28.00
CA ALA A 32 63.13 14.46 26.63
C ALA A 32 62.50 13.22 25.93
N LEU A 33 62.72 12.01 26.42
CA LEU A 33 62.10 10.78 25.90
C LEU A 33 60.78 10.44 26.57
N MET A 34 60.36 11.19 27.59
CA MET A 34 59.10 10.98 28.31
C MET A 34 57.95 11.94 27.88
N THR A 35 58.11 12.71 26.80
CA THR A 35 56.96 13.38 26.19
C THR A 35 56.18 12.36 25.35
N VAL A 36 55.38 11.55 26.03
CA VAL A 36 54.62 10.42 25.46
C VAL A 36 53.58 10.86 24.43
N THR A 37 53.26 12.15 24.35
CA THR A 37 52.32 12.68 23.35
C THR A 37 52.70 14.08 22.91
N PRO A 38 53.21 14.32 21.65
CA PRO A 38 53.35 15.65 21.11
C PRO A 38 52.02 16.36 21.03
N ALA A 39 51.98 17.70 21.15
CA ALA A 39 50.75 18.49 21.10
C ALA A 39 49.84 18.17 19.87
N ARG A 40 50.44 17.73 18.77
CA ARG A 40 49.74 17.28 17.56
C ARG A 40 48.98 15.96 17.78
N ALA A 41 49.47 15.05 18.64
CA ALA A 41 48.78 13.82 18.97
C ALA A 41 47.56 14.07 19.87
N TRP A 42 47.61 15.11 20.74
CA TRP A 42 46.49 15.57 21.53
C TRP A 42 45.36 16.13 20.66
N LEU A 43 45.72 16.89 19.60
CA LEU A 43 44.73 17.38 18.62
C LEU A 43 44.03 16.25 17.87
N SER A 44 44.74 15.20 17.50
CA SER A 44 44.16 14.02 16.86
C SER A 44 43.24 13.26 17.81
N LEU A 45 43.62 13.13 19.10
CA LEU A 45 42.81 12.47 20.12
C LEU A 45 41.49 13.26 20.38
N VAL A 46 41.58 14.61 20.47
CA VAL A 46 40.41 15.50 20.59
C VAL A 46 39.51 15.39 19.37
N ALA A 47 40.10 15.36 18.13
CA ALA A 47 39.33 15.19 16.93
C ALA A 47 38.57 13.84 16.89
N VAL A 48 39.27 12.76 17.25
CA VAL A 48 38.62 11.42 17.36
C VAL A 48 37.52 11.42 18.43
N PHE A 49 37.77 12.07 19.58
CA PHE A 49 36.75 12.18 20.63
C PHE A 49 35.51 12.96 20.14
N ILE A 50 35.69 14.07 19.42
CA ILE A 50 34.58 14.86 18.85
C ILE A 50 33.78 14.01 17.87
N VAL A 51 34.45 13.22 16.99
CA VAL A 51 33.77 12.32 16.05
C VAL A 51 32.97 11.25 16.78
N ILE A 52 33.57 10.61 17.80
CA ILE A 52 32.89 9.58 18.59
C ILE A 52 31.70 10.18 19.36
N ALA A 53 31.90 11.35 19.99
CA ALA A 53 30.84 12.06 20.71
C ALA A 53 29.71 12.45 19.76
N GLY A 54 30.02 13.00 18.59
CA GLY A 54 29.04 13.32 17.54
C GLY A 54 28.29 12.11 17.03
N ALA A 55 29.00 11.02 16.76
CA ALA A 55 28.41 9.75 16.35
C ALA A 55 27.49 9.16 17.45
N THR A 56 27.88 9.29 18.72
CA THR A 56 27.08 8.82 19.85
C THR A 56 25.82 9.67 20.01
N VAL A 57 25.94 11.00 19.93
CA VAL A 57 24.79 11.90 19.98
C VAL A 57 23.85 11.61 18.82
N TRP A 58 24.36 11.50 17.58
CA TRP A 58 23.56 11.15 16.41
C TRP A 58 22.94 9.75 16.56
N GLY A 59 23.68 8.79 17.10
CA GLY A 59 23.19 7.44 17.38
C GLY A 59 22.00 7.41 18.36
N LEU A 60 21.99 8.32 19.35
CA LEU A 60 20.93 8.41 20.36
C LEU A 60 19.75 9.28 19.91
N THR A 61 20.01 10.38 19.20
CA THR A 61 18.99 11.35 18.79
C THR A 61 18.47 11.14 17.36
N GLY A 62 19.25 10.44 16.53
CA GLY A 62 18.86 10.09 15.16
C GLY A 62 17.62 9.21 15.13
N ARG A 63 16.88 9.24 14.00
CA ARG A 63 15.69 8.44 13.77
C ARG A 63 15.87 7.64 12.49
N VAL A 64 15.84 6.34 12.61
CA VAL A 64 15.79 5.41 11.48
C VAL A 64 14.38 4.84 11.42
N HIS A 65 13.73 5.02 10.27
CA HIS A 65 12.39 4.52 10.05
C HIS A 65 12.50 3.11 9.45
N ASP A 66 11.77 2.18 10.01
CA ASP A 66 11.57 0.84 9.47
C ASP A 66 10.28 0.86 8.64
N TYR A 67 10.40 0.55 7.36
CA TYR A 67 9.30 0.57 6.41
C TYR A 67 8.93 -0.84 5.98
N VAL A 68 7.66 -1.02 5.69
CA VAL A 68 7.17 -2.21 5.00
C VAL A 68 6.39 -1.76 3.79
N ASP A 69 6.84 -2.25 2.63
CA ASP A 69 6.20 -1.98 1.37
C ASP A 69 5.20 -3.08 1.03
N GLY A 70 4.13 -2.68 0.37
CA GLY A 70 3.11 -3.56 -0.15
C GLY A 70 2.55 -3.01 -1.45
N ASN A 71 1.95 -3.89 -2.23
CA ASN A 71 1.20 -3.53 -3.43
C ASN A 71 -0.29 -3.69 -3.15
N GLY A 72 -1.09 -2.85 -3.77
CA GLY A 72 -2.51 -2.85 -3.48
C GLY A 72 -3.35 -2.22 -4.58
N ILE A 73 -4.61 -2.07 -4.26
CA ILE A 73 -5.61 -1.49 -5.13
C ILE A 73 -6.50 -0.55 -4.33
N MET A 74 -6.84 0.59 -4.92
CA MET A 74 -7.88 1.45 -4.38
C MET A 74 -9.24 0.85 -4.66
N TYR A 75 -10.14 0.95 -3.69
CA TYR A 75 -11.45 0.35 -3.76
C TYR A 75 -12.45 1.13 -2.90
N ARG A 76 -13.66 1.34 -3.39
CA ARG A 76 -14.72 1.97 -2.59
C ARG A 76 -15.39 0.93 -1.71
N ARG A 77 -15.34 1.09 -0.39
CA ARG A 77 -15.87 0.15 0.60
C ARG A 77 -17.36 -0.10 0.40
N GLY A 78 -17.72 -1.35 0.03
CA GLY A 78 -19.11 -1.72 -0.24
C GLY A 78 -19.75 -0.94 -1.39
N GLY A 79 -18.93 -0.39 -2.29
CA GLY A 79 -19.37 0.46 -3.39
C GLY A 79 -19.54 -0.25 -4.73
N LEU A 80 -19.16 -1.51 -4.85
CA LEU A 80 -19.41 -2.30 -6.07
C LEU A 80 -20.63 -3.18 -5.90
N PHE A 81 -21.53 -3.10 -6.86
CA PHE A 81 -22.77 -3.88 -6.88
C PHE A 81 -22.98 -4.46 -8.27
N GLU A 82 -23.21 -5.74 -8.33
CA GLU A 82 -23.62 -6.41 -9.54
C GLU A 82 -25.14 -6.34 -9.70
N VAL A 83 -25.59 -5.85 -10.84
CA VAL A 83 -26.99 -5.91 -11.22
C VAL A 83 -27.22 -7.19 -12.00
N GLN A 84 -28.07 -8.05 -11.44
CA GLN A 84 -28.33 -9.39 -11.96
C GLN A 84 -29.65 -9.44 -12.74
N ALA A 85 -29.73 -10.36 -13.69
CA ALA A 85 -30.95 -10.68 -14.42
C ALA A 85 -32.00 -11.31 -13.48
N ALA A 86 -33.21 -10.78 -13.46
CA ALA A 86 -34.33 -11.34 -12.71
C ALA A 86 -34.89 -12.62 -13.34
N GLY A 87 -34.66 -12.83 -14.63
CA GLY A 87 -35.12 -14.00 -15.38
C GLY A 87 -34.08 -14.46 -16.42
N ALA A 88 -34.28 -15.65 -16.97
CA ALA A 88 -33.49 -16.11 -18.11
C ALA A 88 -34.07 -15.52 -19.41
N GLY A 89 -33.22 -15.26 -20.40
CA GLY A 89 -33.62 -14.76 -21.71
C GLY A 89 -32.48 -14.16 -22.50
N GLN A 90 -32.75 -13.72 -23.73
CA GLN A 90 -31.79 -13.03 -24.56
C GLN A 90 -31.88 -11.51 -24.29
N ILE A 91 -30.76 -10.82 -24.14
CA ILE A 91 -30.72 -9.36 -23.99
C ILE A 91 -31.14 -8.74 -25.32
N SER A 92 -32.36 -8.18 -25.34
CA SER A 92 -32.89 -7.49 -26.55
C SER A 92 -32.33 -6.08 -26.68
N SER A 93 -32.02 -5.40 -25.58
CA SER A 93 -31.39 -4.09 -25.59
C SER A 93 -30.65 -3.84 -24.27
N LEU A 94 -29.46 -3.22 -24.38
CA LEU A 94 -28.69 -2.68 -23.26
C LEU A 94 -28.79 -1.15 -23.35
N ARG A 95 -29.20 -0.48 -22.26
CA ARG A 95 -29.53 0.96 -22.26
C ARG A 95 -28.47 1.83 -21.59
N VAL A 96 -27.41 1.22 -21.12
CA VAL A 96 -26.31 1.90 -20.41
C VAL A 96 -24.97 1.47 -20.99
N GLY A 97 -24.01 2.38 -20.97
CA GLY A 97 -22.61 2.17 -21.32
C GLY A 97 -21.69 2.31 -20.11
N VAL A 98 -20.42 1.91 -20.28
CA VAL A 98 -19.39 2.13 -19.26
C VAL A 98 -19.20 3.62 -19.05
N GLY A 99 -19.21 4.06 -17.79
CA GLY A 99 -19.11 5.47 -17.39
C GLY A 99 -20.45 6.17 -17.15
N ASP A 100 -21.57 5.58 -17.55
CA ASP A 100 -22.90 6.16 -17.36
C ASP A 100 -23.33 6.16 -15.89
N SER A 101 -24.06 7.20 -15.49
CA SER A 101 -24.71 7.26 -14.17
C SER A 101 -26.09 6.63 -14.23
N VAL A 102 -26.40 5.80 -13.25
CA VAL A 102 -27.67 5.05 -13.14
C VAL A 102 -28.34 5.39 -11.84
N ASP A 103 -29.64 5.69 -11.88
CA ASP A 103 -30.48 5.91 -10.68
C ASP A 103 -31.19 4.64 -10.23
N VAL A 104 -31.72 4.66 -8.99
CA VAL A 104 -32.50 3.55 -8.43
C VAL A 104 -33.77 3.33 -9.25
N GLY A 105 -34.02 2.08 -9.67
CA GLY A 105 -35.15 1.71 -10.50
C GLY A 105 -35.00 1.95 -11.99
N GLN A 106 -33.90 2.58 -12.43
CA GLN A 106 -33.63 2.80 -13.85
C GLN A 106 -33.43 1.46 -14.57
N GLU A 107 -34.04 1.33 -15.76
CA GLU A 107 -33.91 0.15 -16.61
C GLU A 107 -32.54 0.15 -17.29
N ILE A 108 -31.75 -0.87 -16.99
CA ILE A 108 -30.38 -1.08 -17.51
C ILE A 108 -30.39 -1.92 -18.78
N ALA A 109 -31.18 -3.00 -18.76
CA ALA A 109 -31.29 -3.92 -19.88
C ALA A 109 -32.71 -4.46 -20.01
N ARG A 110 -33.03 -4.95 -21.19
CA ARG A 110 -34.29 -5.64 -21.44
C ARG A 110 -34.01 -7.02 -22.00
N LEU A 111 -34.71 -8.01 -21.41
CA LEU A 111 -34.67 -9.42 -21.85
C LEU A 111 -35.88 -9.75 -22.71
N ALA A 112 -35.69 -10.46 -23.79
CA ALA A 112 -36.76 -11.07 -24.56
C ALA A 112 -37.37 -12.24 -23.77
N GLN A 113 -38.70 -12.30 -23.74
CA GLN A 113 -39.49 -13.34 -23.06
C GLN A 113 -40.49 -13.95 -24.04
N PRO A 114 -40.03 -14.69 -25.08
CA PRO A 114 -40.90 -15.14 -26.18
C PRO A 114 -42.04 -16.03 -25.71
N ASP A 115 -41.80 -16.88 -24.71
CA ASP A 115 -42.84 -17.80 -24.17
C ASP A 115 -43.98 -17.04 -23.45
N LEU A 116 -43.62 -15.97 -22.71
CA LEU A 116 -44.62 -15.13 -22.05
C LEU A 116 -45.31 -14.23 -23.09
N ASP A 117 -44.64 -13.68 -24.09
CA ASP A 117 -45.26 -12.92 -25.15
C ASP A 117 -46.24 -13.76 -25.96
N GLN A 118 -45.95 -15.04 -26.25
CA GLN A 118 -46.87 -15.97 -26.86
C GLN A 118 -48.07 -16.25 -25.96
N SER A 119 -47.85 -16.47 -24.67
CA SER A 119 -48.90 -16.72 -23.68
C SER A 119 -49.83 -15.50 -23.56
N ILE A 120 -49.30 -14.28 -23.58
CA ILE A 120 -50.07 -13.04 -23.57
C ILE A 120 -50.87 -12.92 -24.85
N ALA A 121 -50.32 -13.19 -26.03
CA ALA A 121 -51.02 -13.13 -27.30
C ALA A 121 -52.20 -14.13 -27.33
N LEU A 122 -52.01 -15.33 -26.81
CA LEU A 122 -53.09 -16.32 -26.69
C LEU A 122 -54.20 -15.87 -25.75
N ALA A 123 -53.85 -15.31 -24.58
CA ALA A 123 -54.83 -14.79 -23.62
C ALA A 123 -55.61 -13.62 -24.18
N GLU A 124 -54.94 -12.73 -24.93
CA GLU A 124 -55.60 -11.62 -25.67
C GLU A 124 -56.57 -12.12 -26.74
N ALA A 125 -56.18 -13.15 -27.49
CA ALA A 125 -57.05 -13.77 -28.50
C ALA A 125 -58.30 -14.40 -27.86
N ARG A 126 -58.13 -15.13 -26.73
CA ARG A 126 -59.24 -15.68 -25.96
C ARG A 126 -60.17 -14.62 -25.41
N LEU A 127 -59.64 -13.51 -24.88
CA LEU A 127 -60.42 -12.41 -24.37
C LEU A 127 -61.27 -11.77 -25.48
N ARG A 128 -60.76 -11.61 -26.72
CA ARG A 128 -61.51 -11.10 -27.86
C ARG A 128 -62.65 -12.04 -28.29
N ALA A 129 -62.48 -13.37 -28.10
CA ALA A 129 -63.48 -14.38 -28.45
C ALA A 129 -64.57 -14.57 -27.40
N ARG A 130 -64.43 -14.00 -26.19
CA ARG A 130 -65.41 -14.13 -25.09
C ARG A 130 -66.56 -13.15 -25.26
N LEU A 131 -67.78 -13.69 -25.19
CA LEU A 131 -69.04 -12.92 -25.28
C LEU A 131 -69.68 -12.73 -23.88
N ASP A 132 -69.29 -13.54 -22.92
CA ASP A 132 -69.81 -13.52 -21.54
C ASP A 132 -68.97 -12.67 -20.62
N ALA A 133 -69.58 -11.77 -19.83
CA ALA A 133 -68.92 -10.81 -18.97
C ALA A 133 -68.09 -11.45 -17.83
N ALA A 134 -68.59 -12.51 -17.21
CA ALA A 134 -67.94 -13.15 -16.09
C ALA A 134 -66.65 -13.89 -16.52
N SER A 135 -66.71 -14.59 -17.65
CA SER A 135 -65.54 -15.26 -18.22
C SER A 135 -64.51 -14.26 -18.79
N ALA A 136 -64.96 -13.09 -19.28
CA ALA A 136 -64.09 -12.03 -19.73
C ALA A 136 -63.31 -11.38 -18.55
N GLU A 137 -63.90 -11.24 -17.39
CA GLU A 137 -63.19 -10.76 -16.19
C GLU A 137 -62.09 -11.72 -15.71
N ALA A 138 -62.33 -13.04 -15.72
CA ALA A 138 -61.32 -14.04 -15.38
C ALA A 138 -60.11 -13.95 -16.33
N GLU A 139 -60.37 -13.86 -17.63
CA GLU A 139 -59.33 -13.77 -18.64
C GLU A 139 -58.54 -12.43 -18.57
N ARG A 140 -59.20 -11.30 -18.23
CA ARG A 140 -58.52 -10.02 -17.94
C ARG A 140 -57.56 -10.11 -16.79
N ARG A 141 -57.96 -10.78 -15.67
CA ARG A 141 -57.10 -11.01 -14.51
C ARG A 141 -55.88 -11.88 -14.89
N GLN A 142 -56.10 -12.93 -15.66
CA GLN A 142 -55.04 -13.81 -16.16
C GLN A 142 -54.06 -13.03 -17.03
N LEU A 143 -54.57 -12.24 -17.98
CA LEU A 143 -53.77 -11.38 -18.84
C LEU A 143 -52.90 -10.37 -18.04
N GLN A 144 -53.52 -9.77 -17.03
CA GLN A 144 -52.80 -8.82 -16.16
C GLN A 144 -51.68 -9.51 -15.37
N LEU A 145 -51.88 -10.74 -14.87
CA LEU A 145 -50.83 -11.53 -14.21
C LEU A 145 -49.68 -11.83 -15.15
N LEU A 146 -49.95 -12.30 -16.39
CA LEU A 146 -48.95 -12.63 -17.39
C LEU A 146 -48.12 -11.38 -17.77
N ARG A 147 -48.77 -10.24 -17.96
CA ARG A 147 -48.09 -8.97 -18.27
C ARG A 147 -47.20 -8.53 -17.13
N THR A 148 -47.68 -8.60 -15.89
CA THR A 148 -46.87 -8.26 -14.69
C THR A 148 -45.66 -9.19 -14.56
N GLN A 149 -45.87 -10.49 -14.81
CA GLN A 149 -44.79 -11.47 -14.77
C GLN A 149 -43.74 -11.19 -15.85
N ARG A 150 -44.18 -10.92 -17.10
CA ARG A 150 -43.27 -10.53 -18.20
C ARG A 150 -42.47 -9.29 -17.85
N ASP A 151 -43.13 -8.23 -17.33
CA ASP A 151 -42.45 -6.98 -16.99
C ASP A 151 -41.42 -7.16 -15.87
N ARG A 152 -41.68 -8.04 -14.90
CA ARG A 152 -40.72 -8.37 -13.83
C ARG A 152 -39.52 -9.15 -14.35
N LEU A 153 -39.72 -10.08 -15.28
CA LEU A 153 -38.64 -10.94 -15.79
C LEU A 153 -37.87 -10.31 -16.97
N SER A 154 -38.53 -9.41 -17.72
CA SER A 154 -37.89 -8.77 -18.87
C SER A 154 -37.08 -7.52 -18.53
N ALA A 155 -37.52 -6.73 -17.55
CA ALA A 155 -36.85 -5.47 -17.23
C ALA A 155 -35.79 -5.69 -16.15
N VAL A 156 -34.52 -5.53 -16.51
CA VAL A 156 -33.40 -5.49 -15.56
C VAL A 156 -33.25 -4.06 -15.06
N ARG A 157 -33.55 -3.82 -13.79
CA ARG A 157 -33.52 -2.50 -13.16
C ARG A 157 -32.46 -2.42 -12.09
N SER A 158 -31.80 -1.26 -11.97
CA SER A 158 -30.86 -1.04 -10.91
C SER A 158 -31.54 -0.91 -9.54
N PRO A 159 -31.17 -1.71 -8.55
CA PRO A 159 -31.60 -1.50 -7.18
C PRO A 159 -30.83 -0.36 -6.47
N TYR A 160 -29.74 0.14 -7.07
CA TYR A 160 -28.83 1.11 -6.48
C TYR A 160 -28.57 2.27 -7.44
N LYS A 161 -28.29 3.45 -6.88
CA LYS A 161 -27.70 4.56 -7.62
C LYS A 161 -26.19 4.31 -7.72
N GLY A 162 -25.62 4.53 -8.92
CA GLY A 162 -24.19 4.34 -9.15
C GLY A 162 -23.73 4.72 -10.54
N ARG A 163 -22.44 4.53 -10.79
CA ARG A 163 -21.84 4.66 -12.11
C ARG A 163 -21.50 3.25 -12.64
N VAL A 164 -21.77 3.00 -13.90
CA VAL A 164 -21.39 1.76 -14.57
C VAL A 164 -19.88 1.73 -14.75
N ILE A 165 -19.21 0.74 -14.16
CA ILE A 165 -17.77 0.53 -14.31
C ILE A 165 -17.44 -0.59 -15.28
N GLU A 166 -18.35 -1.57 -15.41
CA GLU A 166 -18.13 -2.73 -16.26
C GLU A 166 -19.45 -3.28 -16.81
N LEU A 167 -19.43 -3.69 -18.06
CA LEU A 167 -20.49 -4.46 -18.71
C LEU A 167 -20.02 -5.92 -18.79
N LEU A 168 -20.70 -6.82 -18.09
CA LEU A 168 -20.37 -8.24 -18.04
C LEU A 168 -20.99 -9.04 -19.18
N THR A 169 -21.92 -8.42 -19.93
CA THR A 169 -22.65 -9.03 -21.03
C THR A 169 -22.95 -8.00 -22.11
N ASP A 170 -23.12 -8.47 -23.35
CA ASP A 170 -23.46 -7.66 -24.50
C ASP A 170 -24.92 -7.81 -24.94
N SER A 171 -25.40 -6.87 -25.74
CA SER A 171 -26.70 -6.99 -26.41
C SER A 171 -26.71 -8.22 -27.32
N GLY A 172 -27.77 -9.02 -27.25
CA GLY A 172 -27.88 -10.29 -27.96
C GLY A 172 -27.41 -11.52 -27.18
N ALA A 173 -26.69 -11.36 -26.06
CA ALA A 173 -26.27 -12.46 -25.21
C ALA A 173 -27.47 -13.14 -24.53
N ILE A 174 -27.34 -14.46 -24.30
CA ILE A 174 -28.30 -15.24 -23.52
C ILE A 174 -27.82 -15.28 -22.08
N VAL A 175 -28.68 -14.88 -21.16
CA VAL A 175 -28.39 -14.84 -19.71
C VAL A 175 -29.35 -15.73 -18.94
N GLN A 176 -28.87 -16.23 -17.79
CA GLN A 176 -29.65 -17.00 -16.83
C GLN A 176 -30.15 -16.08 -15.69
N ALA A 177 -31.21 -16.52 -15.00
CA ALA A 177 -31.65 -15.84 -13.79
C ALA A 177 -30.50 -15.81 -12.75
N GLY A 178 -30.27 -14.64 -12.14
CA GLY A 178 -29.17 -14.42 -11.20
C GLY A 178 -27.81 -14.14 -11.85
N GLN A 179 -27.71 -14.19 -13.17
CA GLN A 179 -26.47 -13.82 -13.85
C GLN A 179 -26.24 -12.31 -13.82
N ALA A 180 -25.05 -11.88 -13.46
CA ALA A 180 -24.66 -10.47 -13.45
C ALA A 180 -24.56 -9.92 -14.86
N ILE A 181 -25.10 -8.72 -15.07
CA ILE A 181 -25.13 -8.03 -16.36
C ILE A 181 -24.20 -6.81 -16.34
N VAL A 182 -24.22 -6.06 -15.24
CA VAL A 182 -23.50 -4.79 -15.10
C VAL A 182 -22.94 -4.68 -13.68
N THR A 183 -21.73 -4.16 -13.55
CA THR A 183 -21.17 -3.75 -12.26
C THR A 183 -21.29 -2.24 -12.10
N LEU A 184 -21.90 -1.81 -11.00
CA LEU A 184 -22.07 -0.41 -10.60
C LEU A 184 -21.15 -0.06 -9.45
N GLU A 185 -20.57 1.14 -9.48
CA GLU A 185 -19.85 1.75 -8.36
C GLU A 185 -20.68 2.90 -7.77
N GLN A 186 -20.75 2.97 -6.44
CA GLN A 186 -21.32 4.13 -5.73
C GLN A 186 -20.23 5.19 -5.52
N PRO A 187 -20.30 6.36 -6.21
CA PRO A 187 -19.26 7.39 -6.13
C PRO A 187 -19.19 8.08 -4.76
N ASP A 188 -20.29 8.06 -3.99
CA ASP A 188 -20.42 8.76 -2.71
C ASP A 188 -19.78 7.99 -1.52
N ARG A 189 -19.19 6.82 -1.77
CA ARG A 189 -18.51 6.04 -0.74
C ARG A 189 -17.04 6.43 -0.65
N PRO A 190 -16.47 6.46 0.57
CA PRO A 190 -15.04 6.74 0.75
C PRO A 190 -14.18 5.73 -0.03
N LEU A 191 -13.07 6.22 -0.55
CA LEU A 191 -12.09 5.41 -1.26
C LEU A 191 -11.11 4.86 -0.24
N ASP A 192 -11.07 3.55 -0.09
CA ASP A 192 -10.11 2.83 0.74
C ASP A 192 -9.00 2.24 -0.13
N CYS A 193 -7.93 1.78 0.50
CA CYS A 193 -6.87 1.06 -0.17
C CYS A 193 -6.68 -0.31 0.47
N TYR A 194 -6.80 -1.37 -0.32
CA TYR A 194 -6.48 -2.73 0.07
C TYR A 194 -5.05 -3.05 -0.32
N VAL A 195 -4.18 -3.17 0.65
CA VAL A 195 -2.73 -3.38 0.47
C VAL A 195 -2.36 -4.79 0.87
N PHE A 196 -1.68 -5.50 0.00
CA PHE A 196 -1.15 -6.84 0.24
C PHE A 196 0.32 -6.72 0.62
N VAL A 197 0.62 -7.12 1.86
CA VAL A 197 1.94 -6.94 2.46
C VAL A 197 2.53 -8.32 2.77
N PRO A 198 3.82 -8.58 2.46
CA PRO A 198 4.46 -9.85 2.77
C PRO A 198 4.54 -10.10 4.29
N MET A 199 5.17 -11.22 4.70
CA MET A 199 5.23 -11.68 6.10
C MET A 199 5.63 -10.61 7.13
N ALA A 200 6.40 -9.58 6.73
CA ALA A 200 6.72 -8.43 7.57
C ALA A 200 5.49 -7.62 8.02
N GLY A 201 4.39 -7.73 7.29
CA GLY A 201 3.10 -7.10 7.60
C GLY A 201 2.55 -7.46 8.97
N LYS A 202 2.91 -8.64 9.56
CA LYS A 202 2.49 -9.02 10.92
C LYS A 202 2.84 -7.98 12.00
N ARG A 203 3.80 -7.10 11.72
CA ARG A 203 4.22 -6.01 12.63
C ARG A 203 3.36 -4.74 12.51
N ILE A 204 2.57 -4.62 11.46
CA ILE A 204 1.65 -3.49 11.23
C ILE A 204 0.55 -3.54 12.28
N ARG A 205 0.09 -2.36 12.71
CA ARG A 205 -1.00 -2.20 13.65
C ARG A 205 -1.97 -1.13 13.15
N PRO A 206 -3.26 -1.22 13.47
CA PRO A 206 -4.20 -0.12 13.23
C PRO A 206 -3.70 1.19 13.80
N GLY A 207 -3.95 2.29 13.09
CA GLY A 207 -3.49 3.63 13.44
C GLY A 207 -2.10 4.02 12.90
N MET A 208 -1.34 3.08 12.31
CA MET A 208 -0.04 3.41 11.72
C MET A 208 -0.20 4.25 10.44
N PRO A 209 0.68 5.25 10.22
CA PRO A 209 0.65 6.06 9.01
C PRO A 209 1.15 5.27 7.79
N VAL A 210 0.46 5.45 6.68
CA VAL A 210 0.77 4.84 5.38
C VAL A 210 0.91 5.93 4.34
N ARG A 211 1.89 5.80 3.47
CA ARG A 211 2.06 6.59 2.26
C ARG A 211 1.66 5.75 1.07
N VAL A 212 0.71 6.24 0.28
CA VAL A 212 0.15 5.53 -0.86
C VAL A 212 0.54 6.25 -2.14
N ALA A 213 1.15 5.53 -3.08
CA ALA A 213 1.56 6.01 -4.39
C ALA A 213 0.69 5.36 -5.47
N PRO A 214 -0.25 6.08 -6.09
CA PRO A 214 -0.99 5.55 -7.22
C PRO A 214 -0.09 5.25 -8.42
N SER A 215 -0.29 4.12 -9.08
CA SER A 215 0.44 3.78 -10.29
C SER A 215 0.14 4.79 -11.40
N GLY A 216 1.19 5.22 -12.11
CA GLY A 216 1.08 6.24 -13.17
C GLY A 216 1.16 7.70 -12.69
N VAL A 217 1.34 7.92 -11.37
CA VAL A 217 1.61 9.26 -10.82
C VAL A 217 3.04 9.33 -10.31
N SER A 218 3.76 10.38 -10.70
CA SER A 218 5.15 10.62 -10.25
C SER A 218 5.14 11.07 -8.79
N TRP A 219 5.64 10.22 -7.92
CA TRP A 219 5.75 10.53 -6.49
C TRP A 219 6.80 11.59 -6.20
N GLU A 220 7.76 11.79 -7.11
CA GLU A 220 8.77 12.84 -7.02
C GLU A 220 8.15 14.24 -7.19
N GLU A 221 7.09 14.33 -7.99
CA GLU A 221 6.41 15.61 -8.30
C GLU A 221 5.29 15.91 -7.31
N TYR A 222 4.42 14.93 -7.06
CA TYR A 222 3.18 15.12 -6.30
C TYR A 222 3.26 14.56 -4.87
N GLY A 223 4.30 13.79 -4.55
CA GLY A 223 4.41 13.09 -3.27
C GLY A 223 3.50 11.86 -3.20
N TYR A 224 3.01 11.59 -2.00
CA TYR A 224 2.19 10.44 -1.67
C TYR A 224 0.83 10.87 -1.14
N ILE A 225 -0.17 10.04 -1.31
CA ILE A 225 -1.45 10.19 -0.61
C ILE A 225 -1.24 9.74 0.83
N ALA A 226 -1.67 10.57 1.79
CA ALA A 226 -1.64 10.23 3.20
C ALA A 226 -2.78 9.27 3.54
N GLY A 227 -2.45 8.22 4.28
CA GLY A 227 -3.43 7.25 4.77
C GLY A 227 -3.08 6.73 6.15
N THR A 228 -4.02 6.01 6.74
CA THR A 228 -3.86 5.39 8.06
C THR A 228 -4.36 3.95 7.99
N VAL A 229 -3.62 3.02 8.61
CA VAL A 229 -4.07 1.63 8.72
C VAL A 229 -5.37 1.58 9.52
N SER A 230 -6.45 1.14 8.91
CA SER A 230 -7.75 0.90 9.55
C SER A 230 -7.79 -0.48 10.19
N SER A 231 -7.41 -1.51 9.44
CA SER A 231 -7.38 -2.88 9.91
C SER A 231 -6.33 -3.71 9.19
N ILE A 232 -5.99 -4.85 9.79
CA ILE A 232 -5.09 -5.85 9.21
C ILE A 232 -5.70 -7.24 9.45
N SER A 233 -5.52 -8.15 8.48
CA SER A 233 -5.93 -9.54 8.65
C SER A 233 -5.08 -10.24 9.72
N ASP A 234 -5.71 -11.07 10.56
CA ASP A 234 -5.01 -11.83 11.61
C ASP A 234 -4.08 -12.90 11.04
N ALA A 235 -4.42 -13.42 9.88
CA ALA A 235 -3.67 -14.45 9.16
C ALA A 235 -3.42 -14.03 7.71
N PRO A 236 -2.39 -14.58 7.06
CA PRO A 236 -2.18 -14.40 5.63
C PRO A 236 -3.41 -14.86 4.85
N ILE A 237 -3.82 -14.09 3.85
CA ILE A 237 -4.96 -14.42 3.01
C ILE A 237 -4.57 -15.39 1.90
N SER A 238 -5.50 -16.27 1.53
CA SER A 238 -5.32 -17.18 0.40
C SER A 238 -5.49 -16.46 -0.94
N PRO A 239 -4.93 -16.99 -2.05
CA PRO A 239 -5.20 -16.45 -3.39
C PRO A 239 -6.68 -16.39 -3.75
N ALA A 240 -7.47 -17.36 -3.30
CA ALA A 240 -8.92 -17.36 -3.50
C ALA A 240 -9.61 -16.20 -2.76
N ALA A 241 -9.21 -15.93 -1.50
CA ALA A 241 -9.72 -14.78 -0.75
C ALA A 241 -9.25 -13.45 -1.37
N MET A 242 -8.03 -13.40 -1.90
CA MET A 242 -7.52 -12.23 -2.62
C MET A 242 -8.35 -11.93 -3.87
N ASN A 243 -8.79 -12.98 -4.59
CA ASN A 243 -9.61 -12.82 -5.80
C ASN A 243 -11.00 -12.22 -5.51
N VAL A 244 -11.53 -12.38 -4.31
CA VAL A 244 -12.80 -11.72 -3.88
C VAL A 244 -12.68 -10.19 -3.94
N PHE A 245 -11.50 -9.64 -3.72
CA PHE A 245 -11.26 -8.19 -3.76
C PHE A 245 -10.77 -7.71 -5.13
N LEU A 246 -9.94 -8.53 -5.80
CA LEU A 246 -9.27 -8.12 -7.04
C LEU A 246 -10.08 -8.43 -8.29
N HIS A 247 -10.95 -9.44 -8.27
CA HIS A 247 -11.70 -9.96 -9.42
C HIS A 247 -10.83 -10.17 -10.67
N ASN A 248 -9.53 -10.45 -10.47
CA ASN A 248 -8.55 -10.57 -11.54
C ASN A 248 -7.44 -11.55 -11.17
N ASP A 249 -7.45 -12.72 -11.79
CA ASP A 249 -6.48 -13.80 -11.53
C ASP A 249 -5.03 -13.39 -11.82
N THR A 250 -4.80 -12.47 -12.75
CA THR A 250 -3.45 -12.00 -13.07
C THR A 250 -2.89 -11.15 -11.95
N LEU A 251 -3.69 -10.23 -11.38
CA LEU A 251 -3.31 -9.44 -10.21
C LEU A 251 -3.13 -10.33 -8.98
N VAL A 252 -3.99 -11.34 -8.79
CA VAL A 252 -3.84 -12.33 -7.70
C VAL A 252 -2.49 -13.03 -7.80
N ARG A 253 -2.12 -13.52 -8.98
CA ARG A 253 -0.81 -14.16 -9.20
C ARG A 253 0.34 -13.20 -8.94
N GLN A 254 0.23 -11.95 -9.40
CA GLN A 254 1.25 -10.92 -9.20
C GLN A 254 1.44 -10.61 -7.72
N PHE A 255 0.38 -10.37 -6.96
CA PHE A 255 0.46 -10.00 -5.55
C PHE A 255 0.80 -11.18 -4.62
N SER A 256 0.48 -12.41 -5.03
CA SER A 256 0.87 -13.64 -4.30
C SER A 256 2.26 -14.18 -4.68
N SER A 257 2.93 -13.61 -5.68
CA SER A 257 4.24 -14.07 -6.17
C SER A 257 5.34 -14.04 -5.11
N GLN A 258 5.24 -13.13 -4.13
CA GLN A 258 6.17 -13.00 -3.01
C GLN A 258 5.81 -13.89 -1.80
N GLY A 259 4.87 -14.81 -1.96
CA GLY A 259 4.40 -15.71 -0.92
C GLY A 259 3.12 -15.24 -0.24
N ALA A 260 2.88 -15.77 0.98
CA ALA A 260 1.68 -15.44 1.76
C ALA A 260 1.66 -13.97 2.17
N ALA A 261 0.58 -13.27 1.86
CA ALA A 261 0.41 -11.85 2.12
C ALA A 261 -0.67 -11.58 3.18
N TYR A 262 -0.45 -10.57 4.00
CA TYR A 262 -1.47 -10.00 4.89
C TYR A 262 -2.25 -8.92 4.14
N LEU A 263 -3.56 -8.88 4.34
CA LEU A 263 -4.40 -7.80 3.85
C LEU A 263 -4.39 -6.67 4.88
N VAL A 264 -3.96 -5.50 4.46
CA VAL A 264 -4.01 -4.25 5.23
C VAL A 264 -5.02 -3.33 4.57
N VAL A 265 -6.02 -2.91 5.31
CA VAL A 265 -6.99 -1.91 4.87
C VAL A 265 -6.51 -0.55 5.33
N VAL A 266 -6.38 0.38 4.39
CA VAL A 266 -5.89 1.73 4.62
C VAL A 266 -7.00 2.72 4.29
N ASP A 267 -7.39 3.51 5.28
CA ASP A 267 -8.27 4.66 5.10
C ASP A 267 -7.45 5.82 4.53
N LEU A 268 -7.83 6.32 3.37
CA LEU A 268 -7.16 7.45 2.73
C LEU A 268 -7.67 8.76 3.35
N ALA A 269 -6.75 9.68 3.62
CA ALA A 269 -7.11 10.98 4.15
C ALA A 269 -7.75 11.83 3.04
N GLU A 270 -8.97 12.26 3.28
CA GLU A 270 -9.72 13.13 2.36
C GLU A 270 -9.28 14.59 2.50
N ASP A 271 -9.27 15.31 1.38
CA ASP A 271 -9.09 16.75 1.31
C ASP A 271 -9.89 17.32 0.12
N PRO A 272 -11.08 17.88 0.38
CA PRO A 272 -11.94 18.43 -0.67
C PRO A 272 -11.32 19.62 -1.42
N SER A 273 -10.24 20.21 -0.94
CA SER A 273 -9.54 21.33 -1.59
C SER A 273 -8.67 20.87 -2.78
N THR A 274 -8.37 19.57 -2.86
CA THR A 274 -7.55 19.00 -3.91
C THR A 274 -8.40 18.49 -5.08
N PRO A 275 -7.89 18.50 -6.32
CA PRO A 275 -8.62 17.98 -7.48
C PRO A 275 -9.01 16.50 -7.36
N SER A 276 -8.18 15.71 -6.67
CA SER A 276 -8.42 14.29 -6.42
C SER A 276 -9.36 14.01 -5.24
N GLY A 277 -9.66 15.01 -4.39
CA GLY A 277 -10.37 14.83 -3.14
C GLY A 277 -9.55 14.17 -2.02
N LEU A 278 -8.25 13.92 -2.25
CA LEU A 278 -7.35 13.19 -1.33
C LEU A 278 -6.21 14.09 -0.85
N ARG A 279 -5.75 13.86 0.38
CA ARG A 279 -4.65 14.62 0.97
C ARG A 279 -3.30 14.09 0.49
N TRP A 280 -2.52 14.97 -0.14
CA TRP A 280 -1.17 14.68 -0.61
C TRP A 280 -0.12 15.19 0.37
N THR A 281 1.05 14.55 0.38
CA THR A 281 2.19 14.98 1.20
C THR A 281 2.93 16.19 0.60
N SER A 282 2.75 16.43 -0.70
CA SER A 282 3.36 17.54 -1.42
C SER A 282 2.31 18.23 -2.31
N GLY A 283 1.93 19.46 -1.96
CA GLY A 283 1.02 20.29 -2.75
C GLY A 283 -0.41 19.77 -2.87
N ALA A 284 -1.08 20.15 -3.96
CA ALA A 284 -2.48 19.81 -4.23
C ALA A 284 -2.68 18.46 -4.94
N GLY A 285 -1.59 17.74 -5.24
CA GLY A 285 -1.64 16.51 -6.02
C GLY A 285 -1.92 16.74 -7.51
N PRO A 286 -2.02 15.66 -8.30
CA PRO A 286 -2.28 15.75 -9.73
C PRO A 286 -3.75 16.14 -10.01
N PRO A 287 -4.05 16.75 -11.17
CA PRO A 287 -5.42 17.07 -11.59
C PRO A 287 -6.15 15.83 -12.13
N LEU A 288 -6.17 14.77 -11.33
CA LEU A 288 -6.76 13.46 -11.65
C LEU A 288 -7.71 13.03 -10.53
N THR A 289 -8.73 12.27 -10.89
CA THR A 289 -9.61 11.59 -9.93
C THR A 289 -9.30 10.10 -9.95
N PHE A 290 -9.32 9.48 -8.76
CA PHE A 290 -9.08 8.05 -8.61
C PHE A 290 -10.39 7.31 -8.34
N GLY A 291 -10.51 6.12 -8.91
CA GLY A 291 -11.65 5.22 -8.71
C GLY A 291 -11.20 3.85 -8.26
N SER A 292 -12.19 2.98 -8.04
CA SER A 292 -11.92 1.55 -7.79
C SER A 292 -11.15 0.95 -8.96
N GLY A 293 -10.19 0.07 -8.67
CA GLY A 293 -9.31 -0.55 -9.67
C GLY A 293 -7.96 0.17 -9.84
N THR A 294 -7.75 1.34 -9.23
CA THR A 294 -6.45 2.03 -9.32
C THR A 294 -5.40 1.24 -8.53
N LEU A 295 -4.35 0.76 -9.22
CA LEU A 295 -3.23 0.07 -8.58
C LEU A 295 -2.37 1.07 -7.80
N VAL A 296 -1.83 0.62 -6.66
CA VAL A 296 -1.02 1.44 -5.78
C VAL A 296 0.16 0.68 -5.19
N GLY A 297 1.25 1.40 -4.96
CA GLY A 297 2.27 1.02 -3.99
C GLY A 297 1.97 1.69 -2.65
N ALA A 298 2.18 0.99 -1.55
CA ALA A 298 1.97 1.53 -0.22
C ALA A 298 3.17 1.25 0.67
N THR A 299 3.62 2.27 1.40
CA THR A 299 4.73 2.18 2.35
C THR A 299 4.22 2.51 3.74
N THR A 300 4.23 1.52 4.62
CA THR A 300 3.82 1.67 6.02
C THR A 300 5.03 1.90 6.91
N THR A 301 5.00 2.95 7.72
CA THR A 301 6.04 3.22 8.71
C THR A 301 5.76 2.41 9.97
N LEU A 302 6.62 1.41 10.26
CA LEU A 302 6.43 0.52 11.40
C LEU A 302 6.87 1.15 12.71
N ARG A 303 8.06 1.72 12.74
CA ARG A 303 8.66 2.26 13.96
C ARG A 303 9.79 3.23 13.63
N GLU A 304 9.91 4.27 14.46
CA GLU A 304 11.11 5.09 14.52
C GLU A 304 12.05 4.47 15.55
N GLN A 305 13.27 4.15 15.17
CA GLN A 305 14.28 3.59 16.07
C GLN A 305 15.53 4.45 16.07
N ALA A 306 16.13 4.64 17.26
CA ALA A 306 17.43 5.29 17.33
C ALA A 306 18.51 4.40 16.66
N PRO A 307 19.41 4.95 15.81
CA PRO A 307 20.45 4.17 15.11
C PRO A 307 21.29 3.27 16.05
N ILE A 308 21.53 3.72 17.27
CA ILE A 308 22.33 2.98 18.26
C ILE A 308 21.71 1.62 18.64
N THR A 309 20.38 1.49 18.55
CA THR A 309 19.68 0.22 18.85
C THR A 309 19.89 -0.84 17.78
N LEU A 310 20.31 -0.45 16.57
CA LEU A 310 20.66 -1.36 15.50
C LEU A 310 22.08 -1.91 15.66
N VAL A 311 22.99 -1.10 16.19
CA VAL A 311 24.41 -1.46 16.35
C VAL A 311 24.61 -2.30 17.62
N VAL A 312 23.91 -1.98 18.70
CA VAL A 312 24.04 -2.68 19.99
C VAL A 312 22.68 -3.20 20.47
N PRO A 313 22.26 -4.40 20.03
CA PRO A 313 20.96 -4.98 20.41
C PRO A 313 20.74 -5.13 21.93
N ALA A 314 21.84 -5.22 22.73
CA ALA A 314 21.79 -5.27 24.17
C ALA A 314 21.29 -3.96 24.81
N LEU A 315 21.64 -2.81 24.23
CA LEU A 315 21.17 -1.48 24.69
C LEU A 315 19.67 -1.32 24.54
N ARG A 316 19.06 -1.95 23.54
CA ARG A 316 17.61 -1.93 23.31
C ARG A 316 16.84 -2.51 24.51
N ARG A 317 17.35 -3.60 25.13
CA ARG A 317 16.74 -4.23 26.31
C ARG A 317 16.88 -3.38 27.56
N TRP A 318 17.97 -2.61 27.67
CA TRP A 318 18.26 -1.78 28.82
C TRP A 318 17.55 -0.42 28.79
N LEU A 319 17.36 0.18 27.61
CA LEU A 319 16.71 1.48 27.42
C LEU A 319 15.17 1.38 27.31
N GLY A 320 14.60 0.17 27.26
CA GLY A 320 13.14 -0.02 27.29
C GLY A 320 12.40 0.34 25.98
N PHE A 321 13.09 0.39 24.83
CA PHE A 321 12.50 0.65 23.51
C PHE A 321 12.18 -0.63 22.74
#